data_a5bb394349296138fe63bb4fe4791867
#
_entry.id   a5bb394349296138fe63bb4fe4791867
#
_cell.length_a   1.000
_cell.length_b   1.000
_cell.length_c   1.000
_cell.angle_alpha   90.00
_cell.angle_beta   90.00
_cell.angle_gamma   90.00
#
_symmetry.space_group_name_H-M   'P 1'
#
loop_
_entity.id
_entity.type
_entity.pdbx_description
1 polymer ?
#
loop_
_entity_poly.entity_id
_entity_poly.type
_entity_poly.pdbx_seq_one_letter_code
_entity_poly.pdbx_strand_id
1 'polypeptide(L)'
;MNRFLRRGVMSFSMICASLVLVNSTPLEAKGPLNETVKSVIVQKSELTESRIHAVLKEAYEKFKNDQGGKNADYIKALAEVDPKIFGITLVTPDGKVYEIGDTKAEVSIQSISKVFTAALVIQEKGEKFLQEKIGVNATGLPFNSIMAIELHNGSASNPFVNAGAIQSTSWVEAKDSKERWFKIKQNMNDFAGKKLNFNEVVYESEVNDNKRNQAISKLLDAYGRMGSDPLEATTVYTKQCSVNISSHDLGVMGATFANHGVNPVTGKKVLDRKYVPKILAVMATAGLYDNAGDWLYLTGAPAKSGVGGGILAIIPGKLGIGVVSPPLDKYGNSVRGQKAAAYIIDKLGLNPLAQ
;
A
#
# COMPACT_ATOMS: atom_id res chain seq x y z
N MET A 1 69.26 10.04 1.55
CA MET A 1 69.99 10.83 2.55
C MET A 1 69.08 11.00 3.78
N ASN A 2 69.37 10.20 4.78
CA ASN A 2 69.28 10.37 6.26
C ASN A 2 68.01 10.96 6.91
N ARG A 3 67.35 10.06 7.70
CA ARG A 3 67.25 10.00 9.20
C ARG A 3 66.25 11.01 9.78
N PHE A 4 65.25 10.62 10.59
CA PHE A 4 65.38 10.09 11.95
C PHE A 4 64.06 9.46 12.47
N LEU A 5 64.22 8.29 13.01
CA LEU A 5 63.28 7.62 13.94
C LEU A 5 63.21 8.39 15.25
N ARG A 6 62.00 8.50 15.90
CA ARG A 6 61.92 8.48 17.35
C ARG A 6 60.63 7.72 17.80
N ARG A 7 60.89 6.63 18.49
CA ARG A 7 59.96 5.83 19.29
C ARG A 7 59.52 6.66 20.51
N GLY A 8 58.20 6.66 20.80
CA GLY A 8 57.63 7.06 22.09
C GLY A 8 56.84 5.89 22.64
N VAL A 9 57.43 5.20 23.61
CA VAL A 9 56.78 4.20 24.46
C VAL A 9 55.92 4.95 25.46
N MET A 10 54.62 4.72 25.51
CA MET A 10 53.78 5.15 26.64
C MET A 10 53.26 3.92 27.37
N SER A 11 53.63 3.94 28.62
CA SER A 11 53.37 3.02 29.71
C SER A 11 51.88 2.72 29.93
N PHE A 12 51.55 1.44 30.02
CA PHE A 12 50.27 0.97 30.52
C PHE A 12 50.26 1.01 32.05
N SER A 13 49.51 1.92 32.66
CA SER A 13 49.14 1.87 34.06
C SER A 13 47.97 0.94 34.28
N MET A 14 48.23 -0.17 34.93
CA MET A 14 47.24 -1.11 35.45
C MET A 14 46.50 -0.45 36.62
N ILE A 15 45.21 -0.15 36.46
CA ILE A 15 44.31 0.19 37.57
C ILE A 15 43.62 -1.08 38.00
N CYS A 16 43.98 -1.60 39.18
CA CYS A 16 43.25 -2.63 39.90
C CYS A 16 41.86 -2.14 40.28
N ALA A 17 40.82 -2.65 39.62
CA ALA A 17 39.46 -2.47 40.09
C ALA A 17 39.13 -3.58 41.11
N SER A 18 38.98 -3.16 42.35
CA SER A 18 38.52 -3.97 43.48
C SER A 18 37.04 -4.38 43.21
N LEU A 19 36.81 -5.68 43.07
CA LEU A 19 35.46 -6.26 43.04
C LEU A 19 34.82 -6.13 44.41
N VAL A 20 33.88 -5.24 44.58
CA VAL A 20 32.95 -5.25 45.71
C VAL A 20 31.82 -6.19 45.37
N LEU A 21 31.84 -7.38 45.94
CA LEU A 21 30.70 -8.33 45.94
C LEU A 21 29.59 -7.70 46.80
N VAL A 22 28.60 -7.10 46.14
CA VAL A 22 27.32 -6.78 46.78
C VAL A 22 26.46 -8.02 46.72
N ASN A 23 26.32 -8.73 47.85
CA ASN A 23 25.32 -9.77 48.06
C ASN A 23 23.93 -9.11 47.94
N SER A 24 23.31 -9.19 46.77
CA SER A 24 21.89 -8.90 46.60
C SER A 24 21.09 -10.11 46.92
N THR A 25 20.53 -10.17 48.13
CA THR A 25 19.43 -11.07 48.46
C THR A 25 18.24 -10.77 47.51
N PRO A 26 17.57 -11.79 46.94
CA PRO A 26 16.38 -11.51 46.14
C PRO A 26 15.30 -10.95 47.06
N LEU A 27 14.81 -9.76 46.74
CA LEU A 27 13.59 -9.24 47.37
C LEU A 27 12.42 -10.04 46.83
N GLU A 28 11.97 -11.06 47.58
CA GLU A 28 10.68 -11.69 47.34
C GLU A 28 9.56 -10.67 47.61
N ALA A 29 9.05 -10.10 46.54
CA ALA A 29 7.82 -9.33 46.62
C ALA A 29 6.63 -10.27 46.80
N LYS A 30 6.38 -10.70 48.04
CA LYS A 30 5.15 -11.36 48.46
C LYS A 30 4.11 -10.28 48.78
N GLY A 31 3.29 -9.95 47.81
CA GLY A 31 2.01 -9.31 48.02
C GLY A 31 1.06 -9.73 46.91
N PRO A 32 -0.18 -10.11 47.18
CA PRO A 32 -1.15 -10.37 46.14
C PRO A 32 -1.34 -9.09 45.36
N LEU A 33 -1.02 -9.09 44.05
CA LEU A 33 -1.36 -8.01 43.13
C LEU A 33 -2.87 -7.80 43.26
N ASN A 34 -3.21 -6.60 43.77
CA ASN A 34 -4.55 -6.18 44.03
C ASN A 34 -5.42 -6.48 42.80
N GLU A 35 -6.57 -7.12 42.97
CA GLU A 35 -7.47 -7.48 41.86
C GLU A 35 -7.87 -6.25 41.01
N THR A 36 -7.78 -5.05 41.59
CA THR A 36 -7.96 -3.78 40.90
C THR A 36 -6.91 -3.49 39.82
N VAL A 37 -5.68 -4.08 39.92
CA VAL A 37 -4.65 -3.92 38.89
C VAL A 37 -4.85 -4.94 37.75
N LYS A 38 -5.52 -6.05 37.99
CA LYS A 38 -5.90 -7.02 36.96
C LYS A 38 -7.01 -6.51 36.04
N SER A 39 -7.85 -5.56 36.51
CA SER A 39 -8.91 -4.96 35.69
C SER A 39 -8.44 -3.82 34.77
N VAL A 40 -7.19 -3.37 34.90
CA VAL A 40 -6.53 -2.38 34.02
C VAL A 40 -5.66 -3.04 32.94
N ILE A 41 -5.58 -4.36 32.91
CA ILE A 41 -5.12 -5.01 31.67
C ILE A 41 -6.21 -4.72 30.65
N VAL A 42 -5.92 -3.72 29.79
CA VAL A 42 -6.69 -3.32 28.62
C VAL A 42 -7.46 -4.52 28.10
N GLN A 43 -8.78 -4.52 28.31
CA GLN A 43 -9.65 -5.47 27.59
C GLN A 43 -9.35 -5.20 26.12
N LYS A 44 -8.55 -6.06 25.50
CA LYS A 44 -8.36 -6.11 24.06
C LYS A 44 -9.76 -6.40 23.52
N SER A 45 -10.50 -5.32 23.24
CA SER A 45 -11.91 -5.39 22.92
C SER A 45 -12.06 -6.30 21.71
N GLU A 46 -12.69 -7.42 21.93
CA GLU A 46 -12.92 -8.45 20.92
C GLU A 46 -13.56 -7.82 19.66
N LEU A 47 -13.08 -8.18 18.49
CA LEU A 47 -13.57 -7.69 17.20
C LEU A 47 -14.89 -8.41 16.88
N THR A 48 -15.96 -8.07 17.60
CA THR A 48 -17.29 -8.65 17.40
C THR A 48 -17.98 -8.06 16.18
N GLU A 49 -18.86 -8.83 15.54
CA GLU A 49 -19.66 -8.37 14.39
C GLU A 49 -20.48 -7.11 14.73
N SER A 50 -21.13 -7.11 15.90
CA SER A 50 -21.90 -5.96 16.37
C SER A 50 -21.05 -4.68 16.46
N ARG A 51 -19.84 -4.80 16.98
CA ARG A 51 -18.91 -3.67 17.09
C ARG A 51 -18.42 -3.20 15.71
N ILE A 52 -18.13 -4.12 14.79
CA ILE A 52 -17.77 -3.76 13.42
C ILE A 52 -18.91 -2.98 12.76
N HIS A 53 -20.15 -3.47 12.84
CA HIS A 53 -21.31 -2.79 12.27
C HIS A 53 -21.53 -1.41 12.88
N ALA A 54 -21.40 -1.27 14.21
CA ALA A 54 -21.56 0.00 14.90
C ALA A 54 -20.53 1.03 14.41
N VAL A 55 -19.24 0.66 14.40
CA VAL A 55 -18.15 1.55 13.97
C VAL A 55 -18.24 1.89 12.47
N LEU A 56 -18.66 0.93 11.64
CA LEU A 56 -18.87 1.17 10.22
C LEU A 56 -19.95 2.23 10.00
N LYS A 57 -21.09 2.11 10.72
CA LYS A 57 -22.18 3.07 10.68
C LYS A 57 -21.75 4.45 11.18
N GLU A 58 -21.01 4.50 12.29
CA GLU A 58 -20.48 5.77 12.82
C GLU A 58 -19.54 6.45 11.80
N ALA A 59 -18.62 5.71 11.19
CA ALA A 59 -17.70 6.23 10.18
C ALA A 59 -18.47 6.80 8.97
N TYR A 60 -19.45 6.06 8.47
CA TYR A 60 -20.25 6.48 7.33
C TYR A 60 -21.04 7.76 7.65
N GLU A 61 -21.82 7.76 8.73
CA GLU A 61 -22.62 8.91 9.15
C GLU A 61 -21.78 10.17 9.40
N LYS A 62 -20.60 9.98 9.99
CA LYS A 62 -19.67 11.07 10.30
C LYS A 62 -19.10 11.75 9.06
N PHE A 63 -18.82 11.01 7.98
CA PHE A 63 -18.10 11.53 6.83
C PHE A 63 -18.90 11.63 5.54
N LYS A 64 -20.11 11.06 5.43
CA LYS A 64 -20.93 11.08 4.19
C LYS A 64 -21.20 12.48 3.64
N ASN A 65 -21.30 13.48 4.52
CA ASN A 65 -21.57 14.87 4.15
C ASN A 65 -20.32 15.74 4.07
N ASP A 66 -19.12 15.17 4.17
CA ASP A 66 -17.88 15.94 4.03
C ASP A 66 -17.72 16.38 2.56
N GLN A 67 -17.66 17.69 2.34
CA GLN A 67 -17.56 18.32 1.03
C GLN A 67 -16.09 18.66 0.67
N GLY A 68 -15.12 18.17 1.43
CA GLY A 68 -13.71 18.41 1.17
C GLY A 68 -13.23 17.72 -0.10
N GLY A 69 -12.28 18.37 -0.80
CA GLY A 69 -11.67 17.83 -2.00
C GLY A 69 -12.48 18.05 -3.28
N LYS A 70 -11.94 17.54 -4.40
CA LYS A 70 -12.58 17.51 -5.71
C LYS A 70 -12.14 16.29 -6.50
N ASN A 71 -12.93 15.88 -7.50
CA ASN A 71 -12.52 14.80 -8.39
C ASN A 71 -11.23 15.17 -9.15
N ALA A 72 -10.49 14.16 -9.60
CA ALA A 72 -9.34 14.37 -10.49
C ALA A 72 -9.80 15.04 -11.79
N ASP A 73 -9.51 16.34 -11.96
CA ASP A 73 -9.99 17.16 -13.09
C ASP A 73 -9.05 17.13 -14.31
N TYR A 74 -7.86 16.59 -14.16
CA TYR A 74 -6.90 16.43 -15.26
C TYR A 74 -7.18 15.18 -16.13
N ILE A 75 -8.09 14.29 -15.72
CA ILE A 75 -8.61 13.18 -16.52
C ILE A 75 -10.11 13.40 -16.67
N LYS A 76 -10.56 13.78 -17.87
CA LYS A 76 -11.96 14.15 -18.11
C LYS A 76 -12.96 13.12 -17.60
N ALA A 77 -12.73 11.84 -17.88
CA ALA A 77 -13.62 10.76 -17.44
C ALA A 77 -13.72 10.64 -15.92
N LEU A 78 -12.68 11.03 -15.15
CA LEU A 78 -12.71 11.03 -13.68
C LEU A 78 -13.40 12.27 -13.13
N ALA A 79 -13.28 13.40 -13.81
CA ALA A 79 -13.96 14.64 -13.42
C ALA A 79 -15.49 14.49 -13.43
N GLU A 80 -16.01 13.64 -14.32
CA GLU A 80 -17.45 13.43 -14.54
C GLU A 80 -18.07 12.38 -13.60
N VAL A 81 -17.27 11.67 -12.78
CA VAL A 81 -17.79 10.68 -11.82
C VAL A 81 -18.61 11.39 -10.74
N ASP A 82 -19.73 10.79 -10.32
CA ASP A 82 -20.57 11.35 -9.24
C ASP A 82 -19.75 11.52 -7.95
N PRO A 83 -19.50 12.77 -7.50
CA PRO A 83 -18.72 13.05 -6.30
C PRO A 83 -19.43 12.62 -4.99
N LYS A 84 -20.72 12.25 -5.04
CA LYS A 84 -21.48 11.81 -3.88
C LYS A 84 -21.23 10.36 -3.51
N ILE A 85 -20.71 9.54 -4.45
CA ILE A 85 -20.39 8.13 -4.17
C ILE A 85 -19.56 8.01 -2.90
N PHE A 86 -20.04 7.19 -1.97
CA PHE A 86 -19.34 6.86 -0.74
C PHE A 86 -19.70 5.46 -0.28
N GLY A 87 -18.81 4.50 -0.47
CA GLY A 87 -18.95 3.11 -0.06
C GLY A 87 -17.77 2.65 0.78
N ILE A 88 -18.05 1.90 1.85
CA ILE A 88 -17.05 1.33 2.75
C ILE A 88 -17.31 -0.16 2.89
N THR A 89 -16.27 -0.98 2.71
CA THR A 89 -16.34 -2.44 2.85
C THR A 89 -15.16 -2.94 3.68
N LEU A 90 -15.44 -3.78 4.66
CA LEU A 90 -14.47 -4.54 5.43
C LEU A 90 -14.64 -6.02 5.09
N VAL A 91 -13.55 -6.74 4.85
CA VAL A 91 -13.57 -8.18 4.58
C VAL A 91 -12.54 -8.88 5.44
N THR A 92 -12.96 -9.91 6.18
CA THR A 92 -12.07 -10.70 7.04
C THR A 92 -11.42 -11.87 6.29
N PRO A 93 -10.34 -12.48 6.83
CA PRO A 93 -9.69 -13.64 6.21
C PRO A 93 -10.57 -14.88 6.09
N ASP A 94 -11.64 -15.00 6.88
CA ASP A 94 -12.66 -16.06 6.79
C ASP A 94 -13.80 -15.73 5.80
N GLY A 95 -13.67 -14.60 5.07
CA GLY A 95 -14.60 -14.22 4.01
C GLY A 95 -15.86 -13.48 4.48
N LYS A 96 -15.99 -13.10 5.75
CA LYS A 96 -17.10 -12.26 6.20
C LYS A 96 -16.96 -10.85 5.67
N VAL A 97 -18.08 -10.30 5.20
CA VAL A 97 -18.16 -8.99 4.54
C VAL A 97 -19.06 -8.07 5.36
N TYR A 98 -18.58 -6.85 5.62
CA TYR A 98 -19.31 -5.79 6.31
C TYR A 98 -19.31 -4.55 5.42
N GLU A 99 -20.49 -4.05 5.07
CA GLU A 99 -20.66 -3.02 4.04
C GLU A 99 -21.60 -1.91 4.46
N ILE A 100 -21.32 -0.68 3.99
CA ILE A 100 -22.23 0.46 4.14
C ILE A 100 -22.05 1.45 2.98
N GLY A 101 -23.14 2.08 2.56
CA GLY A 101 -23.18 3.06 1.48
C GLY A 101 -23.11 2.44 0.09
N ASP A 102 -22.49 3.13 -0.86
CA ASP A 102 -22.48 2.78 -2.29
C ASP A 102 -21.43 1.71 -2.62
N THR A 103 -21.48 0.58 -1.95
CA THR A 103 -20.42 -0.46 -1.98
C THR A 103 -20.28 -1.18 -3.31
N LYS A 104 -21.27 -1.06 -4.20
CA LYS A 104 -21.23 -1.62 -5.56
C LYS A 104 -20.99 -0.57 -6.65
N ALA A 105 -20.94 0.72 -6.28
CA ALA A 105 -20.59 1.77 -7.24
C ALA A 105 -19.14 1.56 -7.73
N GLU A 106 -18.99 1.52 -9.06
CA GLU A 106 -17.71 1.28 -9.71
C GLU A 106 -17.01 2.61 -10.04
N VAL A 107 -15.72 2.66 -9.78
CA VAL A 107 -14.78 3.70 -10.25
C VAL A 107 -13.56 3.02 -10.85
N SER A 108 -12.75 3.73 -11.62
CA SER A 108 -11.49 3.17 -12.11
C SER A 108 -10.48 2.99 -10.96
N ILE A 109 -9.78 1.85 -10.97
CA ILE A 109 -8.83 1.44 -9.92
C ILE A 109 -7.62 2.37 -9.81
N GLN A 110 -7.21 2.95 -10.93
CA GLN A 110 -6.09 3.87 -11.02
C GLN A 110 -4.82 3.32 -10.34
N SER A 111 -4.15 4.12 -9.54
CA SER A 111 -2.87 3.75 -8.92
C SER A 111 -2.94 2.60 -7.90
N ILE A 112 -4.12 2.14 -7.49
CA ILE A 112 -4.23 0.94 -6.67
C ILE A 112 -3.79 -0.30 -7.47
N SER A 113 -3.96 -0.30 -8.79
CA SER A 113 -3.52 -1.37 -9.69
C SER A 113 -2.03 -1.71 -9.57
N LYS A 114 -1.21 -0.73 -9.20
CA LYS A 114 0.26 -0.88 -9.03
C LYS A 114 0.63 -1.95 -8.00
N VAL A 115 -0.18 -2.10 -6.95
CA VAL A 115 0.02 -3.12 -5.91
C VAL A 115 -0.03 -4.51 -6.51
N PHE A 116 -1.00 -4.77 -7.36
CA PHE A 116 -1.24 -6.09 -7.95
C PHE A 116 -0.20 -6.41 -9.02
N THR A 117 0.22 -5.42 -9.82
CA THR A 117 1.33 -5.60 -10.78
C THR A 117 2.64 -5.86 -10.06
N ALA A 118 2.94 -5.14 -8.96
CA ALA A 118 4.12 -5.43 -8.14
C ALA A 118 4.06 -6.84 -7.51
N ALA A 119 2.87 -7.27 -7.04
CA ALA A 119 2.65 -8.61 -6.53
C ALA A 119 2.86 -9.70 -7.61
N LEU A 120 2.48 -9.43 -8.86
CA LEU A 120 2.74 -10.34 -9.97
C LEU A 120 4.24 -10.42 -10.28
N VAL A 121 4.94 -9.28 -10.35
CA VAL A 121 6.38 -9.24 -10.61
C VAL A 121 7.19 -9.94 -9.52
N ILE A 122 6.87 -9.71 -8.24
CA ILE A 122 7.59 -10.39 -7.16
C ILE A 122 7.31 -11.90 -7.14
N GLN A 123 6.11 -12.32 -7.56
CA GLN A 123 5.75 -13.73 -7.71
C GLN A 123 6.52 -14.40 -8.85
N GLU A 124 6.70 -13.72 -9.98
CA GLU A 124 7.41 -14.24 -11.15
C GLU A 124 8.94 -14.18 -11.01
N LYS A 125 9.47 -13.08 -10.46
CA LYS A 125 10.91 -12.76 -10.46
C LYS A 125 11.59 -12.87 -9.09
N GLY A 126 10.83 -12.90 -8.01
CA GLY A 126 11.34 -12.94 -6.64
C GLY A 126 11.64 -11.56 -6.03
N GLU A 127 11.87 -11.57 -4.70
CA GLU A 127 12.03 -10.34 -3.90
C GLU A 127 13.29 -9.54 -4.23
N LYS A 128 14.40 -10.22 -4.51
CA LYS A 128 15.66 -9.57 -4.89
C LYS A 128 15.50 -8.78 -6.19
N PHE A 129 14.80 -9.36 -7.16
CA PHE A 129 14.55 -8.67 -8.43
C PHE A 129 13.76 -7.38 -8.21
N LEU A 130 12.67 -7.42 -7.44
CA LEU A 130 11.87 -6.23 -7.15
C LEU A 130 12.74 -5.16 -6.46
N GLN A 131 13.53 -5.56 -5.44
CA GLN A 131 14.38 -4.66 -4.67
C GLN A 131 15.50 -4.03 -5.50
N GLU A 132 16.21 -4.80 -6.31
CA GLU A 132 17.40 -4.37 -7.03
C GLU A 132 17.09 -3.69 -8.37
N LYS A 133 16.05 -4.13 -9.07
CA LYS A 133 15.72 -3.62 -10.40
C LYS A 133 14.75 -2.46 -10.38
N ILE A 134 13.76 -2.48 -9.47
CA ILE A 134 12.71 -1.45 -9.38
C ILE A 134 12.96 -0.55 -8.17
N GLY A 135 13.32 -1.12 -7.03
CA GLY A 135 13.50 -0.44 -5.77
C GLY A 135 12.29 -0.62 -4.83
N VAL A 136 12.48 -0.21 -3.56
CA VAL A 136 11.46 -0.34 -2.51
C VAL A 136 11.40 0.88 -1.58
N ASN A 137 12.10 1.97 -1.93
CA ASN A 137 12.26 3.16 -1.09
C ASN A 137 11.31 4.28 -1.51
N ALA A 138 10.84 5.08 -0.57
CA ALA A 138 10.13 6.32 -0.88
C ALA A 138 11.04 7.29 -1.65
N THR A 139 10.47 8.08 -2.57
CA THR A 139 11.25 9.04 -3.37
C THR A 139 11.43 10.39 -2.68
N GLY A 140 10.55 10.76 -1.76
CA GLY A 140 10.46 12.11 -1.22
C GLY A 140 10.02 13.16 -2.26
N LEU A 141 9.53 12.73 -3.43
CA LEU A 141 9.12 13.57 -4.55
C LEU A 141 7.76 13.10 -5.10
N PRO A 142 7.04 13.96 -5.84
CA PRO A 142 5.74 13.61 -6.41
C PRO A 142 5.78 12.32 -7.24
N PHE A 143 4.70 11.55 -7.20
CA PHE A 143 4.58 10.21 -7.80
C PHE A 143 4.85 10.15 -9.31
N ASN A 144 4.82 11.28 -10.01
CA ASN A 144 5.07 11.42 -11.44
C ASN A 144 6.33 12.26 -11.74
N SER A 145 7.25 12.38 -10.78
CA SER A 145 8.47 13.17 -10.91
C SER A 145 9.49 12.49 -11.83
N ILE A 146 9.89 13.20 -12.89
CA ILE A 146 11.05 12.83 -13.74
C ILE A 146 12.35 13.06 -12.97
N MET A 147 12.41 14.13 -12.18
CA MET A 147 13.59 14.46 -11.37
C MET A 147 13.94 13.32 -10.38
N ALA A 148 12.93 12.59 -9.88
CA ALA A 148 13.19 11.43 -9.00
C ALA A 148 14.04 10.36 -9.69
N ILE A 149 13.83 10.11 -10.99
CA ILE A 149 14.60 9.15 -11.78
C ILE A 149 16.05 9.63 -11.92
N GLU A 150 16.24 10.89 -12.26
CA GLU A 150 17.56 11.51 -12.44
C GLU A 150 18.38 11.50 -11.13
N LEU A 151 17.77 11.92 -10.00
CA LEU A 151 18.44 11.95 -8.70
C LEU A 151 18.80 10.56 -8.16
N HIS A 152 18.13 9.50 -8.64
CA HIS A 152 18.39 8.13 -8.24
C HIS A 152 19.11 7.30 -9.32
N ASN A 153 19.86 7.96 -10.23
CA ASN A 153 20.65 7.31 -11.27
C ASN A 153 19.84 6.33 -12.14
N GLY A 154 18.69 6.77 -12.60
CA GLY A 154 17.79 5.98 -13.42
C GLY A 154 16.91 4.99 -12.64
N SER A 155 16.98 4.95 -11.31
CA SER A 155 16.11 4.09 -10.50
C SER A 155 14.72 4.71 -10.34
N ALA A 156 13.69 3.89 -10.46
CA ALA A 156 12.31 4.28 -10.16
C ALA A 156 12.01 4.40 -8.67
N SER A 157 12.90 3.93 -7.81
CA SER A 157 12.85 3.92 -6.35
C SER A 157 11.83 2.96 -5.73
N ASN A 158 10.61 2.84 -6.26
CA ASN A 158 9.61 1.86 -5.82
C ASN A 158 8.51 1.63 -6.88
N PRO A 159 7.74 0.52 -6.81
CA PRO A 159 6.73 0.19 -7.80
C PRO A 159 5.43 1.03 -7.72
N PHE A 160 5.30 1.95 -6.75
CA PHE A 160 4.05 2.68 -6.50
C PHE A 160 4.07 4.14 -6.98
N VAL A 161 5.22 4.64 -7.43
CA VAL A 161 5.31 5.83 -8.28
C VAL A 161 5.12 5.45 -9.75
N ASN A 162 4.79 6.40 -10.63
CA ASN A 162 4.51 6.09 -12.04
C ASN A 162 5.71 5.41 -12.74
N ALA A 163 6.91 5.90 -12.50
CA ALA A 163 8.14 5.31 -13.05
C ALA A 163 8.27 3.81 -12.70
N GLY A 164 8.14 3.47 -11.42
CA GLY A 164 8.25 2.09 -10.98
C GLY A 164 7.07 1.22 -11.39
N ALA A 165 5.88 1.78 -11.52
CA ALA A 165 4.72 1.04 -12.00
C ALA A 165 4.84 0.68 -13.50
N ILE A 166 5.28 1.62 -14.33
CA ILE A 166 5.54 1.39 -15.75
C ILE A 166 6.69 0.39 -15.91
N GLN A 167 7.75 0.56 -15.14
CA GLN A 167 8.87 -0.38 -15.10
C GLN A 167 8.43 -1.78 -14.67
N SER A 168 7.64 -1.92 -13.60
CA SER A 168 7.07 -3.19 -13.15
C SER A 168 6.23 -3.84 -14.25
N THR A 169 5.38 -3.06 -14.91
CA THR A 169 4.57 -3.53 -16.04
C THR A 169 5.44 -4.10 -17.16
N SER A 170 6.56 -3.45 -17.49
CA SER A 170 7.48 -3.89 -18.54
C SER A 170 8.14 -5.23 -18.22
N TRP A 171 8.31 -5.57 -16.94
CA TRP A 171 8.99 -6.78 -16.47
C TRP A 171 8.06 -7.97 -16.20
N VAL A 172 6.74 -7.83 -16.33
CA VAL A 172 5.82 -8.97 -16.30
C VAL A 172 6.15 -9.90 -17.47
N GLU A 173 6.39 -11.17 -17.17
CA GLU A 173 6.76 -12.19 -18.17
C GLU A 173 5.63 -12.40 -19.16
N ALA A 174 5.90 -12.11 -20.44
CA ALA A 174 4.96 -12.26 -21.53
C ALA A 174 5.68 -12.23 -22.86
N LYS A 175 5.13 -12.94 -23.85
CA LYS A 175 5.65 -12.96 -25.23
C LYS A 175 5.36 -11.67 -25.99
N ASP A 176 4.27 -10.98 -25.60
CA ASP A 176 3.82 -9.73 -26.22
C ASP A 176 2.98 -8.88 -25.25
N SER A 177 2.61 -7.67 -25.65
CA SER A 177 1.82 -6.75 -24.84
C SER A 177 0.40 -7.24 -24.57
N LYS A 178 -0.19 -8.08 -25.43
CA LYS A 178 -1.52 -8.65 -25.22
C LYS A 178 -1.51 -9.68 -24.10
N GLU A 179 -0.53 -10.57 -24.10
CA GLU A 179 -0.36 -11.54 -23.01
C GLU A 179 0.00 -10.84 -21.70
N ARG A 180 0.85 -9.80 -21.72
CA ARG A 180 1.17 -9.00 -20.55
C ARG A 180 -0.07 -8.38 -19.93
N TRP A 181 -0.92 -7.75 -20.75
CA TRP A 181 -2.20 -7.22 -20.30
C TRP A 181 -3.10 -8.30 -19.73
N PHE A 182 -3.22 -9.43 -20.41
CA PHE A 182 -4.03 -10.57 -19.94
C PHE A 182 -3.60 -11.03 -18.55
N LYS A 183 -2.29 -11.25 -18.33
CA LYS A 183 -1.75 -11.69 -17.03
C LYS A 183 -2.01 -10.68 -15.93
N ILE A 184 -1.76 -9.39 -16.17
CA ILE A 184 -2.00 -8.32 -15.19
C ILE A 184 -3.49 -8.26 -14.82
N LYS A 185 -4.38 -8.28 -15.81
CA LYS A 185 -5.82 -8.26 -15.57
C LYS A 185 -6.29 -9.51 -14.84
N GLN A 186 -5.79 -10.69 -15.21
CA GLN A 186 -6.12 -11.94 -14.55
C GLN A 186 -5.66 -11.95 -13.09
N ASN A 187 -4.47 -11.43 -12.81
CA ASN A 187 -3.99 -11.30 -11.44
C ASN A 187 -4.90 -10.38 -10.59
N MET A 188 -5.35 -9.24 -11.12
CA MET A 188 -6.34 -8.39 -10.44
C MET A 188 -7.67 -9.11 -10.21
N ASN A 189 -8.16 -9.87 -11.21
CA ASN A 189 -9.36 -10.71 -11.07
C ASN A 189 -9.21 -11.73 -9.94
N ASP A 190 -8.05 -12.37 -9.86
CA ASP A 190 -7.76 -13.38 -8.83
C ASP A 190 -7.73 -12.77 -7.42
N PHE A 191 -7.17 -11.56 -7.27
CA PHE A 191 -7.24 -10.82 -6.01
C PHE A 191 -8.66 -10.40 -5.64
N ALA A 192 -9.49 -10.00 -6.62
CA ALA A 192 -10.88 -9.62 -6.40
C ALA A 192 -11.83 -10.82 -6.22
N GLY A 193 -11.40 -12.03 -6.61
CA GLY A 193 -12.23 -13.22 -6.61
C GLY A 193 -13.34 -13.21 -7.67
N LYS A 194 -13.27 -12.29 -8.63
CA LYS A 194 -14.24 -12.15 -9.73
C LYS A 194 -13.59 -11.52 -10.97
N LYS A 195 -14.28 -11.59 -12.11
CA LYS A 195 -13.89 -10.86 -13.31
C LYS A 195 -14.24 -9.38 -13.14
N LEU A 196 -13.22 -8.52 -13.21
CA LEU A 196 -13.37 -7.06 -13.20
C LEU A 196 -13.63 -6.54 -14.62
N ASN A 197 -14.37 -5.44 -14.74
CA ASN A 197 -14.66 -4.81 -16.01
C ASN A 197 -13.54 -3.85 -16.41
N PHE A 198 -13.27 -3.77 -17.72
CA PHE A 198 -12.40 -2.76 -18.29
C PHE A 198 -13.22 -1.53 -18.65
N ASN A 199 -12.74 -0.34 -18.33
CA ASN A 199 -13.41 0.93 -18.61
C ASN A 199 -12.74 1.59 -19.83
N GLU A 200 -13.34 1.40 -20.99
CA GLU A 200 -12.85 1.94 -22.26
C GLU A 200 -12.83 3.47 -22.24
N VAL A 201 -13.86 4.11 -21.65
CA VAL A 201 -13.98 5.58 -21.61
C VAL A 201 -12.82 6.20 -20.81
N VAL A 202 -12.48 5.62 -19.65
CA VAL A 202 -11.32 6.05 -18.85
C VAL A 202 -10.03 5.81 -19.60
N TYR A 203 -9.88 4.64 -20.23
CA TYR A 203 -8.69 4.29 -21.01
C TYR A 203 -8.44 5.28 -22.15
N GLU A 204 -9.45 5.56 -22.97
CA GLU A 204 -9.35 6.52 -24.07
C GLU A 204 -9.04 7.94 -23.57
N SER A 205 -9.67 8.35 -22.46
CA SER A 205 -9.41 9.65 -21.83
C SER A 205 -7.94 9.80 -21.40
N GLU A 206 -7.35 8.73 -20.79
CA GLU A 206 -5.97 8.76 -20.31
C GLU A 206 -4.93 8.62 -21.44
N VAL A 207 -5.21 7.79 -22.45
CA VAL A 207 -4.27 7.61 -23.59
C VAL A 207 -4.03 8.93 -24.33
N ASN A 208 -5.05 9.78 -24.43
CA ASN A 208 -4.95 11.08 -25.10
C ASN A 208 -4.05 12.07 -24.35
N ASP A 209 -3.79 11.86 -23.05
CA ASP A 209 -2.98 12.76 -22.20
C ASP A 209 -1.88 12.03 -21.41
N ASN A 210 -1.32 10.95 -21.95
CA ASN A 210 -0.28 10.17 -21.25
C ASN A 210 1.17 10.53 -21.62
N LYS A 211 1.39 11.68 -22.29
CA LYS A 211 2.72 12.11 -22.77
C LYS A 211 3.79 12.11 -21.69
N ARG A 212 3.42 12.50 -20.45
CA ARG A 212 4.33 12.47 -19.30
C ARG A 212 4.77 11.05 -18.95
N ASN A 213 3.86 10.10 -18.95
CA ASN A 213 4.19 8.68 -18.69
C ASN A 213 5.04 8.08 -19.83
N GLN A 214 4.80 8.48 -21.08
CA GLN A 214 5.66 8.11 -22.21
C GLN A 214 7.07 8.69 -22.07
N ALA A 215 7.22 9.93 -21.62
CA ALA A 215 8.52 10.54 -21.35
C ALA A 215 9.26 9.79 -20.21
N ILE A 216 8.56 9.43 -19.13
CA ILE A 216 9.08 8.63 -18.03
C ILE A 216 9.58 7.27 -18.53
N SER A 217 8.78 6.57 -19.33
CA SER A 217 9.16 5.23 -19.83
C SER A 217 10.38 5.28 -20.76
N LYS A 218 10.46 6.29 -21.64
CA LYS A 218 11.64 6.50 -22.51
C LYS A 218 12.89 6.87 -21.72
N LEU A 219 12.77 7.64 -20.65
CA LEU A 219 13.88 7.95 -19.77
C LEU A 219 14.37 6.69 -19.06
N LEU A 220 13.49 5.86 -18.51
CA LEU A 220 13.83 4.58 -17.90
C LEU A 220 14.50 3.64 -18.91
N ASP A 221 14.07 3.64 -20.17
CA ASP A 221 14.67 2.85 -21.25
C ASP A 221 16.09 3.33 -21.56
N ALA A 222 16.32 4.63 -21.62
CA ALA A 222 17.65 5.21 -21.80
C ALA A 222 18.64 4.81 -20.70
N TYR A 223 18.14 4.54 -19.48
CA TYR A 223 18.93 3.98 -18.37
C TYR A 223 19.00 2.43 -18.37
N GLY A 224 18.45 1.76 -19.39
CA GLY A 224 18.43 0.29 -19.46
C GLY A 224 17.58 -0.38 -18.36
N ARG A 225 16.51 0.30 -17.89
CA ARG A 225 15.68 -0.17 -16.79
C ARG A 225 14.43 -0.93 -17.24
N MET A 226 14.07 -0.84 -18.50
CA MET A 226 12.85 -1.47 -19.03
C MET A 226 13.06 -2.94 -19.40
N GLY A 227 12.03 -3.77 -19.18
CA GLY A 227 11.99 -5.19 -19.53
C GLY A 227 11.32 -5.49 -20.88
N SER A 228 10.68 -4.48 -21.48
CA SER A 228 10.02 -4.56 -22.79
C SER A 228 9.94 -3.15 -23.39
N ASP A 229 9.41 -3.03 -24.60
CA ASP A 229 9.23 -1.73 -25.28
C ASP A 229 8.54 -0.71 -24.34
N PRO A 230 9.12 0.49 -24.18
CA PRO A 230 8.64 1.48 -23.22
C PRO A 230 7.24 2.01 -23.52
N LEU A 231 6.86 2.14 -24.79
CA LEU A 231 5.53 2.65 -25.18
C LEU A 231 4.45 1.58 -25.05
N GLU A 232 4.78 0.33 -25.36
CA GLU A 232 3.88 -0.81 -25.11
C GLU A 232 3.65 -0.98 -23.60
N ALA A 233 4.71 -0.91 -22.78
CA ALA A 233 4.58 -0.98 -21.32
C ALA A 233 3.73 0.16 -20.77
N THR A 234 3.87 1.39 -21.30
CA THR A 234 3.03 2.53 -20.92
C THR A 234 1.57 2.31 -21.29
N THR A 235 1.31 1.74 -22.46
CA THR A 235 -0.05 1.40 -22.91
C THR A 235 -0.70 0.36 -21.98
N VAL A 236 0.01 -0.70 -21.63
CA VAL A 236 -0.49 -1.73 -20.70
C VAL A 236 -0.68 -1.15 -19.30
N TYR A 237 0.22 -0.29 -18.84
CA TYR A 237 0.07 0.45 -17.58
C TYR A 237 -1.20 1.32 -17.58
N THR A 238 -1.50 2.04 -18.65
CA THR A 238 -2.74 2.82 -18.78
C THR A 238 -3.97 1.90 -18.72
N LYS A 239 -3.92 0.74 -19.39
CA LYS A 239 -5.02 -0.24 -19.31
C LYS A 239 -5.26 -0.76 -17.89
N GLN A 240 -4.21 -1.06 -17.12
CA GLN A 240 -4.40 -1.53 -15.75
C GLN A 240 -5.02 -0.47 -14.83
N CYS A 241 -4.72 0.83 -15.06
CA CYS A 241 -5.35 1.93 -14.34
C CYS A 241 -6.85 2.06 -14.63
N SER A 242 -7.27 1.63 -15.83
CA SER A 242 -8.64 1.77 -16.35
C SER A 242 -9.55 0.56 -16.05
N VAL A 243 -9.22 -0.28 -15.09
CA VAL A 243 -10.10 -1.37 -14.62
C VAL A 243 -11.07 -0.81 -13.59
N ASN A 244 -12.35 -1.16 -13.69
CA ASN A 244 -13.36 -0.78 -12.72
C ASN A 244 -13.28 -1.63 -11.46
N ILE A 245 -13.43 -0.96 -10.30
CA ILE A 245 -13.53 -1.57 -8.97
C ILE A 245 -14.57 -0.83 -8.12
N SER A 246 -15.11 -1.53 -7.17
CA SER A 246 -15.96 -1.00 -6.09
C SER A 246 -15.26 -1.09 -4.73
N SER A 247 -15.84 -0.51 -3.67
CA SER A 247 -15.31 -0.69 -2.32
C SER A 247 -15.39 -2.15 -1.88
N HIS A 248 -16.41 -2.91 -2.33
CA HIS A 248 -16.50 -4.35 -2.13
C HIS A 248 -15.28 -5.08 -2.71
N ASP A 249 -14.96 -4.80 -3.96
CA ASP A 249 -13.82 -5.43 -4.63
C ASP A 249 -12.51 -5.13 -3.91
N LEU A 250 -12.29 -3.87 -3.52
CA LEU A 250 -11.12 -3.47 -2.75
C LEU A 250 -11.05 -4.16 -1.39
N GLY A 251 -12.19 -4.33 -0.70
CA GLY A 251 -12.27 -5.08 0.55
C GLY A 251 -11.78 -6.52 0.39
N VAL A 252 -12.27 -7.23 -0.64
CA VAL A 252 -11.85 -8.61 -0.97
C VAL A 252 -10.37 -8.66 -1.36
N MET A 253 -9.92 -7.74 -2.22
CA MET A 253 -8.52 -7.64 -2.62
C MET A 253 -7.59 -7.41 -1.41
N GLY A 254 -8.01 -6.56 -0.46
CA GLY A 254 -7.29 -6.32 0.80
C GLY A 254 -7.29 -7.54 1.71
N ALA A 255 -8.42 -8.23 1.81
CA ALA A 255 -8.54 -9.45 2.60
C ALA A 255 -7.66 -10.59 2.05
N THR A 256 -7.42 -10.64 0.73
CA THR A 256 -6.47 -11.57 0.11
C THR A 256 -5.05 -11.36 0.66
N PHE A 257 -4.60 -10.11 0.82
CA PHE A 257 -3.33 -9.81 1.49
C PHE A 257 -3.39 -10.14 3.00
N ALA A 258 -4.48 -9.73 3.68
CA ALA A 258 -4.65 -10.02 5.11
C ALA A 258 -4.68 -11.52 5.39
N ASN A 259 -5.16 -12.34 4.46
CA ASN A 259 -5.20 -13.80 4.48
C ASN A 259 -3.93 -14.43 3.83
N HIS A 260 -2.78 -13.78 3.99
CA HIS A 260 -1.49 -14.33 3.56
C HIS A 260 -1.39 -14.68 2.06
N GLY A 261 -2.12 -13.98 1.22
CA GLY A 261 -2.10 -14.19 -0.23
C GLY A 261 -3.12 -15.21 -0.76
N VAL A 262 -4.03 -15.68 0.10
CA VAL A 262 -5.14 -16.56 -0.28
C VAL A 262 -6.43 -15.74 -0.34
N ASN A 263 -7.09 -15.74 -1.49
CA ASN A 263 -8.37 -15.06 -1.65
C ASN A 263 -9.45 -15.74 -0.77
N PRO A 264 -10.10 -15.01 0.18
CA PRO A 264 -11.01 -15.63 1.14
C PRO A 264 -12.35 -16.06 0.53
N VAL A 265 -12.71 -15.54 -0.66
CA VAL A 265 -13.95 -15.87 -1.35
C VAL A 265 -13.79 -17.13 -2.21
N THR A 266 -12.66 -17.25 -2.92
CA THR A 266 -12.43 -18.34 -3.88
C THR A 266 -11.55 -19.46 -3.35
N GLY A 267 -10.83 -19.22 -2.24
CA GLY A 267 -9.81 -20.14 -1.73
C GLY A 267 -8.53 -20.21 -2.58
N LYS A 268 -8.45 -19.41 -3.67
CA LYS A 268 -7.29 -19.43 -4.56
C LYS A 268 -6.09 -18.78 -3.88
N LYS A 269 -4.93 -19.47 -3.89
CA LYS A 269 -3.64 -18.87 -3.57
C LYS A 269 -3.22 -17.96 -4.73
N VAL A 270 -3.20 -16.66 -4.51
CA VAL A 270 -2.91 -15.63 -5.51
C VAL A 270 -1.45 -15.16 -5.40
N LEU A 271 -0.93 -15.07 -4.18
CA LEU A 271 0.42 -14.62 -3.88
C LEU A 271 1.06 -15.55 -2.85
N ASP A 272 2.34 -15.87 -3.01
CA ASP A 272 3.06 -16.63 -1.99
C ASP A 272 3.14 -15.84 -0.67
N ARG A 273 2.83 -16.51 0.44
CA ARG A 273 2.82 -15.93 1.79
C ARG A 273 4.08 -15.13 2.12
N LYS A 274 5.26 -15.61 1.68
CA LYS A 274 6.55 -14.96 1.92
C LYS A 274 6.68 -13.58 1.27
N TYR A 275 5.92 -13.30 0.21
CA TYR A 275 5.96 -12.03 -0.52
C TYR A 275 4.95 -11.00 0.01
N VAL A 276 3.91 -11.45 0.73
CA VAL A 276 2.90 -10.53 1.30
C VAL A 276 3.54 -9.44 2.15
N PRO A 277 4.38 -9.72 3.16
CA PRO A 277 4.99 -8.66 3.97
C PRO A 277 5.90 -7.72 3.17
N LYS A 278 6.48 -8.18 2.06
CA LYS A 278 7.31 -7.34 1.18
C LYS A 278 6.48 -6.27 0.45
N ILE A 279 5.33 -6.67 -0.09
CA ILE A 279 4.39 -5.72 -0.74
C ILE A 279 3.82 -4.75 0.30
N LEU A 280 3.39 -5.25 1.48
CA LEU A 280 2.84 -4.41 2.55
C LEU A 280 3.86 -3.39 3.07
N ALA A 281 5.16 -3.74 3.15
CA ALA A 281 6.22 -2.83 3.54
C ALA A 281 6.35 -1.63 2.58
N VAL A 282 6.28 -1.88 1.27
CA VAL A 282 6.30 -0.79 0.26
C VAL A 282 5.00 0.03 0.31
N MET A 283 3.83 -0.60 0.58
CA MET A 283 2.57 0.12 0.78
C MET A 283 2.65 1.05 2.00
N ALA A 284 3.29 0.64 3.08
CA ALA A 284 3.46 1.46 4.28
C ALA A 284 4.25 2.73 4.00
N THR A 285 5.30 2.68 3.18
CA THR A 285 6.23 3.80 2.96
C THR A 285 5.91 4.66 1.75
N ALA A 286 5.17 4.14 0.76
CA ALA A 286 4.95 4.81 -0.52
C ALA A 286 3.50 4.69 -1.06
N GLY A 287 2.56 4.21 -0.26
CA GLY A 287 1.23 3.85 -0.74
C GLY A 287 0.28 5.03 -0.96
N LEU A 288 0.39 6.11 -0.18
CA LEU A 288 -0.50 7.28 -0.25
C LEU A 288 0.23 8.52 -0.79
N TYR A 289 1.03 8.33 -1.85
CA TYR A 289 1.78 9.42 -2.48
C TYR A 289 2.65 10.18 -1.44
N ASP A 290 2.66 11.52 -1.51
CA ASP A 290 3.46 12.34 -0.60
C ASP A 290 2.93 12.33 0.85
N ASN A 291 1.71 11.80 1.06
CA ASN A 291 1.05 11.69 2.38
C ASN A 291 1.20 10.30 3.04
N ALA A 292 2.05 9.42 2.51
CA ALA A 292 2.20 8.07 3.04
C ALA A 292 2.71 8.05 4.50
N GLY A 293 3.60 8.99 4.86
CA GLY A 293 4.11 9.14 6.21
C GLY A 293 3.04 9.51 7.23
N ASP A 294 2.23 10.54 6.93
CA ASP A 294 1.12 10.98 7.80
C ASP A 294 0.08 9.86 7.98
N TRP A 295 -0.25 9.15 6.88
CA TRP A 295 -1.14 8.02 6.95
C TRP A 295 -0.62 6.91 7.87
N LEU A 296 0.64 6.51 7.69
CA LEU A 296 1.26 5.46 8.51
C LEU A 296 1.36 5.87 9.98
N TYR A 297 1.71 7.14 10.25
CA TYR A 297 1.75 7.69 11.60
C TYR A 297 0.39 7.61 12.31
N LEU A 298 -0.70 7.93 11.62
CA LEU A 298 -2.05 7.90 12.17
C LEU A 298 -2.60 6.49 12.35
N THR A 299 -2.33 5.59 11.41
CA THR A 299 -3.05 4.32 11.32
C THR A 299 -2.19 3.08 11.57
N GLY A 300 -0.87 3.17 11.39
CA GLY A 300 0.03 2.02 11.38
C GLY A 300 -0.22 1.02 10.24
N ALA A 301 -1.24 1.24 9.39
CA ALA A 301 -1.70 0.27 8.41
C ALA A 301 -1.12 0.52 7.01
N PRO A 302 -0.56 -0.50 6.33
CA PRO A 302 -0.24 -0.42 4.92
C PRO A 302 -1.48 -0.10 4.09
N ALA A 303 -1.37 0.87 3.17
CA ALA A 303 -2.48 1.23 2.30
C ALA A 303 -2.01 1.70 0.92
N LYS A 304 -2.94 1.71 -0.05
CA LYS A 304 -2.73 2.30 -1.37
C LYS A 304 -3.96 3.09 -1.80
N SER A 305 -3.71 4.28 -2.32
CA SER A 305 -4.73 5.16 -2.89
C SER A 305 -4.69 5.17 -4.42
N GLY A 306 -5.80 5.56 -5.02
CA GLY A 306 -5.93 5.80 -6.45
C GLY A 306 -6.76 7.05 -6.73
N VAL A 307 -6.40 7.81 -7.76
CA VAL A 307 -7.07 9.07 -8.12
C VAL A 307 -8.50 8.88 -8.65
N GLY A 308 -8.97 7.65 -8.79
CA GLY A 308 -10.40 7.32 -8.97
C GLY A 308 -11.23 7.45 -7.69
N GLY A 309 -10.60 7.72 -6.54
CA GLY A 309 -11.26 7.86 -5.24
C GLY A 309 -11.22 6.60 -4.37
N GLY A 310 -10.47 5.58 -4.77
CA GLY A 310 -10.28 4.36 -4.00
C GLY A 310 -9.21 4.48 -2.91
N ILE A 311 -9.45 3.84 -1.78
CA ILE A 311 -8.48 3.53 -0.72
C ILE A 311 -8.54 2.04 -0.43
N LEU A 312 -7.40 1.37 -0.53
CA LEU A 312 -7.18 -0.01 -0.11
C LEU A 312 -6.26 -0.01 1.11
N ALA A 313 -6.75 -0.39 2.29
CA ALA A 313 -5.90 -0.57 3.47
C ALA A 313 -5.95 -2.02 3.96
N ILE A 314 -4.85 -2.50 4.52
CA ILE A 314 -4.71 -3.88 4.97
C ILE A 314 -4.35 -3.90 6.45
N ILE A 315 -5.09 -4.68 7.23
CA ILE A 315 -4.73 -5.06 8.60
C ILE A 315 -4.27 -6.51 8.56
N PRO A 316 -2.95 -6.76 8.57
CA PRO A 316 -2.41 -8.11 8.40
C PRO A 316 -3.03 -9.12 9.38
N GLY A 317 -3.49 -10.25 8.87
CA GLY A 317 -4.12 -11.31 9.66
C GLY A 317 -5.53 -10.99 10.20
N LYS A 318 -6.10 -9.80 9.92
CA LYS A 318 -7.39 -9.38 10.48
C LYS A 318 -8.43 -9.02 9.44
N LEU A 319 -8.14 -8.06 8.54
CA LEU A 319 -9.09 -7.66 7.50
C LEU A 319 -8.47 -6.79 6.40
N GLY A 320 -9.15 -6.74 5.25
CA GLY A 320 -8.98 -5.72 4.22
C GLY A 320 -10.05 -4.65 4.35
N ILE A 321 -9.67 -3.40 4.09
CA ILE A 321 -10.55 -2.23 4.07
C ILE A 321 -10.56 -1.67 2.65
N GLY A 322 -11.74 -1.63 2.02
CA GLY A 322 -11.97 -0.95 0.76
C GLY A 322 -12.88 0.26 0.96
N VAL A 323 -12.44 1.43 0.52
CA VAL A 323 -13.30 2.62 0.50
C VAL A 323 -13.28 3.23 -0.89
N VAL A 324 -14.44 3.65 -1.39
CA VAL A 324 -14.57 4.41 -2.64
C VAL A 324 -15.31 5.71 -2.35
N SER A 325 -14.66 6.83 -2.66
CA SER A 325 -15.22 8.17 -2.59
C SER A 325 -14.40 9.11 -3.49
N PRO A 326 -14.92 9.57 -4.64
CA PRO A 326 -14.17 10.26 -5.69
C PRO A 326 -13.44 11.54 -5.29
N PRO A 327 -13.99 12.46 -4.43
CA PRO A 327 -13.30 13.71 -4.11
C PRO A 327 -11.94 13.48 -3.41
N LEU A 328 -10.91 14.13 -3.96
CA LEU A 328 -9.50 13.97 -3.58
C LEU A 328 -8.97 15.21 -2.87
N ASP A 329 -8.01 15.01 -1.97
CA ASP A 329 -7.20 16.07 -1.40
C ASP A 329 -6.11 16.57 -2.37
N LYS A 330 -5.29 17.51 -1.92
CA LYS A 330 -4.18 18.08 -2.71
C LYS A 330 -3.11 17.06 -3.11
N TYR A 331 -3.04 15.91 -2.44
CA TYR A 331 -2.08 14.84 -2.74
C TYR A 331 -2.64 13.78 -3.69
N GLY A 332 -3.95 13.83 -3.98
CA GLY A 332 -4.63 12.85 -4.84
C GLY A 332 -5.25 11.67 -4.08
N ASN A 333 -5.44 11.79 -2.77
CA ASN A 333 -6.06 10.78 -1.94
C ASN A 333 -7.51 11.12 -1.62
N SER A 334 -8.40 10.12 -1.61
CA SER A 334 -9.81 10.30 -1.25
C SER A 334 -9.97 10.93 0.14
N VAL A 335 -10.63 12.09 0.22
CA VAL A 335 -10.82 12.82 1.49
C VAL A 335 -11.66 12.02 2.47
N ARG A 336 -12.87 11.61 2.06
CA ARG A 336 -13.76 10.78 2.90
C ARG A 336 -13.17 9.40 3.15
N GLY A 337 -12.50 8.83 2.13
CA GLY A 337 -11.88 7.52 2.20
C GLY A 337 -10.81 7.42 3.28
N GLN A 338 -9.87 8.37 3.32
CA GLN A 338 -8.83 8.43 4.36
C GLN A 338 -9.44 8.58 5.75
N LYS A 339 -10.35 9.56 5.91
CA LYS A 339 -10.99 9.85 7.19
C LYS A 339 -11.76 8.65 7.74
N ALA A 340 -12.55 7.98 6.89
CA ALA A 340 -13.35 6.83 7.29
C ALA A 340 -12.46 5.62 7.65
N ALA A 341 -11.47 5.29 6.81
CA ALA A 341 -10.59 4.17 7.08
C ALA A 341 -9.75 4.39 8.35
N ALA A 342 -9.18 5.59 8.55
CA ALA A 342 -8.44 5.93 9.76
C ALA A 342 -9.33 5.86 11.02
N TYR A 343 -10.55 6.37 10.95
CA TYR A 343 -11.55 6.29 12.05
C TYR A 343 -11.87 4.83 12.43
N ILE A 344 -12.09 3.98 11.42
CA ILE A 344 -12.39 2.56 11.63
C ILE A 344 -11.20 1.86 12.29
N ILE A 345 -9.98 2.10 11.80
CA ILE A 345 -8.75 1.52 12.35
C ILE A 345 -8.57 1.90 13.81
N ASP A 346 -8.76 3.19 14.14
CA ASP A 346 -8.69 3.71 15.51
C ASP A 346 -9.76 3.08 16.42
N LYS A 347 -11.04 3.20 16.04
CA LYS A 347 -12.17 2.76 16.87
C LYS A 347 -12.22 1.26 17.11
N LEU A 348 -11.75 0.47 16.15
CA LEU A 348 -11.66 -0.98 16.30
C LEU A 348 -10.35 -1.44 16.97
N GLY A 349 -9.40 -0.53 17.25
CA GLY A 349 -8.09 -0.88 17.82
C GLY A 349 -7.27 -1.74 16.88
N LEU A 350 -7.27 -1.41 15.59
CA LEU A 350 -6.66 -2.22 14.53
C LEU A 350 -5.27 -1.75 14.09
N ASN A 351 -4.70 -0.74 14.75
CA ASN A 351 -3.35 -0.27 14.39
C ASN A 351 -2.32 -1.42 14.54
N PRO A 352 -1.70 -1.89 13.44
CA PRO A 352 -0.77 -3.01 13.50
C PRO A 352 0.49 -2.74 14.32
N LEU A 353 0.87 -1.47 14.48
CA LEU A 353 2.06 -1.06 15.23
C LEU A 353 1.80 -0.91 16.74
N ALA A 354 0.54 -0.96 17.17
CA ALA A 354 0.13 -0.85 18.57
C ALA A 354 -0.21 -2.21 19.22
N GLN A 355 0.18 -3.33 18.61
CA GLN A 355 -0.18 -4.69 19.04
C GLN A 355 0.97 -5.43 19.71
#